data_a2f8a4818bc38e5bf31ba42a4b58b305
#
_entry.id   a2f8a4818bc38e5bf31ba42a4b58b305
#
_cell.length_a   1.000
_cell.length_b   1.000
_cell.length_c   1.000
_cell.angle_alpha   90.00
_cell.angle_beta   90.00
_cell.angle_gamma   90.00
#
_symmetry.space_group_name_H-M   'P 1'
#
loop_
_entity.id
_entity.type
_entity.pdbx_description
1 polymer ?
#
loop_
_entity_poly.entity_id
_entity_poly.type
_entity_poly.pdbx_seq_one_letter_code
_entity_poly.pdbx_strand_id
1 'polypeptide(L)'
;YYYPGWHEPGPTIECMINKDKYNSLPTDLKLVIDIACKAINLDMLSDYTAKNNLALQFLKSENIDILKFPNEVLTKLKEISDEILKEISSTDEITNEVYKSYVSFKDDVEPWTDISDKSYLDIR
;
A
#
# COMPACT_ATOMS: atom_id res chain seq x y z
N TYR A 1 17.51 9.54 6.78
CA TYR A 1 16.30 8.79 6.38
C TYR A 1 15.32 8.72 7.56
N TYR A 2 14.04 9.04 7.30
CA TYR A 2 13.01 8.97 8.34
C TYR A 2 12.01 7.84 8.03
N TYR A 3 11.54 7.16 9.08
CA TYR A 3 10.49 6.14 8.99
C TYR A 3 9.36 6.39 10.00
N PRO A 4 8.14 5.86 9.79
CA PRO A 4 7.70 5.14 8.59
C PRO A 4 7.62 6.05 7.34
N GLY A 5 7.64 5.46 6.15
CA GLY A 5 7.43 6.17 4.88
C GLY A 5 5.98 6.64 4.76
N TRP A 6 5.65 7.72 5.40
CA TRP A 6 4.28 8.23 5.54
C TRP A 6 3.59 8.50 4.20
N HIS A 7 4.32 9.09 3.25
CA HIS A 7 3.78 9.49 1.95
C HIS A 7 3.50 8.30 1.02
N GLU A 8 4.25 7.22 1.17
CA GLU A 8 4.13 6.02 0.34
C GLU A 8 4.68 4.80 1.10
N PRO A 9 3.87 4.19 1.97
CA PRO A 9 4.33 3.07 2.81
C PRO A 9 4.59 1.79 2.02
N GLY A 10 4.00 1.65 0.82
CA GLY A 10 4.20 0.55 -0.10
C GLY A 10 3.63 0.86 -1.49
N PRO A 11 4.42 0.69 -2.57
CA PRO A 11 3.94 0.93 -3.93
C PRO A 11 2.95 -0.15 -4.35
N THR A 12 1.91 0.28 -5.08
CA THR A 12 1.04 -0.61 -5.85
C THR A 12 1.46 -0.52 -7.30
N ILE A 13 1.86 -1.64 -7.90
CA ILE A 13 2.23 -1.70 -9.31
C ILE A 13 1.02 -2.17 -10.12
N GLU A 14 0.75 -1.46 -11.21
CA GLU A 14 -0.40 -1.67 -12.07
C GLU A 14 0.01 -2.31 -13.39
N CYS A 15 -0.86 -3.20 -13.91
CA CYS A 15 -0.79 -3.66 -15.28
C CYS A 15 -1.89 -2.98 -16.09
N MET A 16 -1.54 -1.93 -16.83
CA MET A 16 -2.49 -1.20 -17.68
C MET A 16 -2.54 -1.78 -19.09
N ILE A 17 -3.74 -2.14 -19.54
CA ILE A 17 -3.97 -2.69 -20.88
C ILE A 17 -5.07 -1.88 -21.55
N ASN A 18 -4.88 -1.53 -22.84
CA ASN A 18 -5.95 -0.93 -23.62
C ASN A 18 -7.19 -1.82 -23.62
N LYS A 19 -8.35 -1.26 -23.25
CA LYS A 19 -9.60 -1.98 -23.07
C LYS A 19 -10.03 -2.76 -24.31
N ASP A 20 -9.94 -2.15 -25.49
CA ASP A 20 -10.39 -2.81 -26.73
C ASP A 20 -9.46 -3.95 -27.13
N LYS A 21 -8.15 -3.77 -26.90
CA LYS A 21 -7.16 -4.84 -27.13
C LYS A 21 -7.39 -5.99 -26.16
N TYR A 22 -7.58 -5.72 -24.87
CA TYR A 22 -7.90 -6.76 -23.89
C TYR A 22 -9.19 -7.49 -24.25
N ASN A 23 -10.25 -6.75 -24.62
CA ASN A 23 -11.52 -7.33 -24.97
C ASN A 23 -11.45 -8.21 -26.23
N SER A 24 -10.57 -7.89 -27.19
CA SER A 24 -10.37 -8.67 -28.40
C SER A 24 -9.58 -9.96 -28.21
N LEU A 25 -8.97 -10.17 -27.03
CA LEU A 25 -8.27 -11.42 -26.73
C LEU A 25 -9.23 -12.57 -26.51
N PRO A 26 -8.87 -13.80 -26.93
CA PRO A 26 -9.58 -15.00 -26.52
C PRO A 26 -9.53 -15.22 -25.01
N THR A 27 -10.48 -15.98 -24.49
CA THR A 27 -10.66 -16.18 -23.03
C THR A 27 -9.43 -16.78 -22.35
N ASP A 28 -8.76 -17.71 -23.01
CA ASP A 28 -7.54 -18.36 -22.52
C ASP A 28 -6.38 -17.36 -22.35
N LEU A 29 -6.20 -16.42 -23.28
CA LEU A 29 -5.18 -15.38 -23.17
C LEU A 29 -5.53 -14.35 -22.08
N LYS A 30 -6.80 -14.01 -21.87
CA LYS A 30 -7.22 -13.20 -20.73
C LYS A 30 -6.86 -13.87 -19.41
N LEU A 31 -7.13 -15.15 -19.28
CA LEU A 31 -6.79 -15.94 -18.10
C LEU A 31 -5.27 -15.98 -17.86
N VAL A 32 -4.47 -16.12 -18.91
CA VAL A 32 -3.00 -16.06 -18.81
C VAL A 32 -2.54 -14.74 -18.23
N ILE A 33 -3.09 -13.61 -18.69
CA ILE A 33 -2.77 -12.28 -18.16
C ILE A 33 -3.14 -12.18 -16.68
N ASP A 34 -4.34 -12.60 -16.30
CA ASP A 34 -4.82 -12.54 -14.92
C ASP A 34 -3.94 -13.38 -13.96
N ILE A 35 -3.55 -14.58 -14.40
CA ILE A 35 -2.66 -15.44 -13.62
C ILE A 35 -1.25 -14.84 -13.53
N ALA A 36 -0.71 -14.33 -14.64
CA ALA A 36 0.60 -13.70 -14.65
C ALA A 36 0.65 -12.48 -13.72
N CYS A 37 -0.37 -11.63 -13.73
CA CYS A 37 -0.46 -10.48 -12.82
C CYS A 37 -0.46 -10.91 -11.34
N LYS A 38 -1.21 -11.96 -10.99
CA LYS A 38 -1.22 -12.51 -9.62
C LYS A 38 0.13 -13.09 -9.23
N ALA A 39 0.78 -13.83 -10.12
CA ALA A 39 2.09 -14.41 -9.86
C ALA A 39 3.17 -13.34 -9.66
N ILE A 40 3.21 -12.33 -10.52
CA ILE A 40 4.16 -11.21 -10.41
C ILE A 40 3.90 -10.39 -9.14
N ASN A 41 2.64 -10.20 -8.74
CA ASN A 41 2.33 -9.49 -7.49
C ASN A 41 2.96 -10.20 -6.27
N LEU A 42 2.86 -11.51 -6.18
CA LEU A 42 3.46 -12.28 -5.09
C LEU A 42 4.99 -12.30 -5.16
N ASP A 43 5.54 -12.49 -6.35
CA ASP A 43 6.98 -12.48 -6.60
C ASP A 43 7.60 -11.13 -6.22
N MET A 44 6.99 -10.04 -6.65
CA MET A 44 7.42 -8.68 -6.34
C MET A 44 7.43 -8.42 -4.82
N LEU A 45 6.37 -8.79 -4.10
CA LEU A 45 6.29 -8.63 -2.64
C LEU A 45 7.44 -9.35 -1.93
N SER A 46 7.73 -10.56 -2.36
CA SER A 46 8.82 -11.39 -1.81
C SER A 46 10.20 -10.79 -2.13
N ASP A 47 10.41 -10.36 -3.36
CA ASP A 47 11.67 -9.77 -3.84
C ASP A 47 11.96 -8.43 -3.14
N TYR A 48 10.96 -7.54 -3.01
CA TYR A 48 11.10 -6.30 -2.27
C TYR A 48 11.43 -6.53 -0.80
N THR A 49 10.76 -7.48 -0.15
CA THR A 49 11.03 -7.82 1.25
C THR A 49 12.48 -8.25 1.44
N ALA A 50 12.99 -9.11 0.56
CA ALA A 50 14.37 -9.57 0.61
C ALA A 50 15.38 -8.45 0.30
N LYS A 51 15.18 -7.71 -0.79
CA LYS A 51 16.09 -6.63 -1.23
C LYS A 51 16.10 -5.44 -0.29
N ASN A 52 14.95 -5.04 0.25
CA ASN A 52 14.85 -3.94 1.21
C ASN A 52 15.63 -4.25 2.50
N ASN A 53 15.65 -5.51 2.95
CA ASN A 53 16.49 -5.92 4.06
C ASN A 53 17.99 -5.71 3.77
N LEU A 54 18.45 -6.11 2.59
CA LEU A 54 19.84 -5.89 2.17
C LEU A 54 20.17 -4.39 2.03
N ALA A 55 19.27 -3.63 1.42
CA ALA A 55 19.42 -2.19 1.29
C ALA A 55 19.50 -1.49 2.68
N LEU A 56 18.70 -1.91 3.64
CA LEU A 56 18.77 -1.40 5.00
C LEU A 56 20.11 -1.69 5.67
N GLN A 57 20.65 -2.89 5.48
CA GLN A 57 21.98 -3.25 5.99
C GLN A 57 23.07 -2.37 5.35
N PHE A 58 22.98 -2.13 4.05
CA PHE A 58 23.90 -1.24 3.34
C PHE A 58 23.82 0.20 3.89
N LEU A 59 22.62 0.78 4.04
CA LEU A 59 22.45 2.11 4.61
C LEU A 59 23.07 2.24 6.02
N LYS A 60 22.92 1.20 6.84
CA LYS A 60 23.55 1.15 8.17
C LYS A 60 25.06 1.09 8.09
N SER A 61 25.64 0.36 7.12
CA SER A 61 27.10 0.28 6.94
C SER A 61 27.72 1.59 6.47
N GLU A 62 26.96 2.42 5.77
CA GLU A 62 27.36 3.76 5.32
C GLU A 62 27.15 4.85 6.39
N ASN A 63 26.83 4.47 7.63
CA ASN A 63 26.54 5.38 8.74
C ASN A 63 25.45 6.43 8.45
N ILE A 64 24.46 6.07 7.65
CA ILE A 64 23.31 6.94 7.37
C ILE A 64 22.36 6.92 8.55
N ASP A 65 21.98 8.09 9.02
CA ASP A 65 21.00 8.24 10.09
C ASP A 65 19.63 7.71 9.66
N ILE A 66 19.11 6.74 10.40
CA ILE A 66 17.79 6.15 10.21
C ILE A 66 16.95 6.49 11.44
N LEU A 67 16.08 7.48 11.31
CA LEU A 67 15.36 8.10 12.41
C LEU A 67 13.87 7.83 12.32
N LYS A 68 13.26 7.60 13.46
CA LYS A 68 11.80 7.51 13.56
C LYS A 68 11.19 8.90 13.59
N PHE A 69 10.12 9.13 12.85
CA PHE A 69 9.33 10.34 13.02
C PHE A 69 8.78 10.43 14.45
N PRO A 70 8.81 11.63 15.07
CA PRO A 70 8.10 11.84 16.33
C PRO A 70 6.61 11.51 16.21
N ASN A 71 6.05 10.93 17.25
CA ASN A 71 4.64 10.52 17.22
C ASN A 71 3.69 11.71 16.96
N GLU A 72 4.01 12.88 17.51
CA GLU A 72 3.25 14.14 17.26
C GLU A 72 3.21 14.52 15.78
N VAL A 73 4.30 14.30 15.03
CA VAL A 73 4.33 14.52 13.58
C VAL A 73 3.42 13.52 12.87
N LEU A 74 3.51 12.24 13.21
CA LEU A 74 2.66 11.20 12.61
C LEU A 74 1.18 11.43 12.91
N THR A 75 0.85 11.82 14.14
CA THR A 75 -0.52 12.17 14.53
C THR A 75 -1.05 13.35 13.72
N LYS A 76 -0.23 14.40 13.58
CA LYS A 76 -0.63 15.59 12.81
C LYS A 76 -0.79 15.31 11.33
N LEU A 77 0.09 14.51 10.74
CA LEU A 77 -0.03 14.07 9.35
C LEU A 77 -1.33 13.27 9.13
N LYS A 78 -1.67 12.38 10.07
CA LYS A 78 -2.93 11.62 10.01
C LYS A 78 -4.15 12.55 10.06
N GLU A 79 -4.21 13.47 11.01
CA GLU A 79 -5.30 14.46 11.12
C GLU A 79 -5.51 15.23 9.82
N ILE A 80 -4.42 15.80 9.27
CA ILE A 80 -4.47 16.56 8.02
C ILE A 80 -4.92 15.68 6.85
N SER A 81 -4.44 14.44 6.77
CA SER A 81 -4.87 13.52 5.72
C SER A 81 -6.35 13.18 5.81
N ASP A 82 -6.87 12.96 7.02
CA ASP A 82 -8.30 12.69 7.24
C ASP A 82 -9.17 13.91 6.86
N GLU A 83 -8.69 15.13 7.12
CA GLU A 83 -9.37 16.37 6.71
C GLU A 83 -9.41 16.50 5.18
N ILE A 84 -8.26 16.32 4.50
CA ILE A 84 -8.16 16.40 3.04
C ILE A 84 -9.02 15.33 2.36
N LEU A 85 -9.00 14.10 2.86
CA LEU A 85 -9.82 13.02 2.31
C LEU A 85 -11.33 13.32 2.42
N LYS A 86 -11.77 13.91 3.52
CA LYS A 86 -13.17 14.36 3.68
C LYS A 86 -13.52 15.50 2.72
N GLU A 87 -12.61 16.45 2.52
CA GLU A 87 -12.82 17.54 1.57
C GLU A 87 -12.95 16.99 0.14
N ILE A 88 -12.00 16.15 -0.31
CA ILE A 88 -12.03 15.53 -1.63
C ILE A 88 -13.28 14.68 -1.80
N SER A 89 -13.67 13.89 -0.80
CA SER A 89 -14.87 13.04 -0.87
C SER A 89 -16.17 13.80 -1.03
N SER A 90 -16.18 15.10 -0.74
CA SER A 90 -17.36 15.97 -0.89
C SER A 90 -17.48 16.63 -2.27
N THR A 91 -16.53 16.43 -3.17
CA THR A 91 -16.49 17.13 -4.47
C THR A 91 -17.53 16.61 -5.46
N ASP A 92 -17.78 15.30 -5.47
CA ASP A 92 -18.76 14.65 -6.34
C ASP A 92 -19.24 13.31 -5.77
N GLU A 93 -20.31 12.76 -6.37
CA GLU A 93 -20.97 11.54 -5.91
C GLU A 93 -20.06 10.30 -6.02
N ILE A 94 -19.33 10.17 -7.13
CA ILE A 94 -18.45 9.00 -7.38
C ILE A 94 -17.30 8.98 -6.37
N THR A 95 -16.69 10.14 -6.14
CA THR A 95 -15.60 10.27 -5.15
C THR A 95 -16.11 9.97 -3.74
N ASN A 96 -17.33 10.35 -3.42
CA ASN A 96 -17.96 10.01 -2.14
C ASN A 96 -18.22 8.51 -1.98
N GLU A 97 -18.71 7.84 -3.02
CA GLU A 97 -18.93 6.40 -3.01
C GLU A 97 -17.62 5.62 -2.82
N VAL A 98 -16.58 6.00 -3.54
CA VAL A 98 -15.23 5.41 -3.39
C VAL A 98 -14.72 5.59 -1.97
N TYR A 99 -14.83 6.80 -1.42
CA TYR A 99 -14.40 7.09 -0.05
C TYR A 99 -15.15 6.26 0.99
N LYS A 100 -16.48 6.16 0.88
CA LYS A 100 -17.30 5.33 1.77
C LYS A 100 -16.90 3.85 1.71
N SER A 101 -16.70 3.33 0.52
CA SER A 101 -16.25 1.94 0.33
C SER A 101 -14.87 1.70 0.97
N TYR A 102 -13.94 2.63 0.79
CA TYR A 102 -12.61 2.57 1.40
C TYR A 102 -12.68 2.60 2.93
N VAL A 103 -13.44 3.55 3.51
CA VAL A 103 -13.56 3.68 4.96
C VAL A 103 -14.21 2.44 5.57
N SER A 104 -15.30 1.95 4.97
CA SER A 104 -15.97 0.73 5.43
C SER A 104 -15.02 -0.46 5.47
N PHE A 105 -14.27 -0.69 4.40
CA PHE A 105 -13.30 -1.78 4.36
C PHE A 105 -12.17 -1.60 5.40
N LYS A 106 -11.67 -0.37 5.54
CA LYS A 106 -10.64 -0.06 6.53
C LYS A 106 -11.11 -0.37 7.95
N ASP A 107 -12.32 0.08 8.32
CA ASP A 107 -12.91 -0.13 9.64
C ASP A 107 -13.15 -1.63 9.93
N ASP A 108 -13.48 -2.41 8.90
CA ASP A 108 -13.66 -3.86 9.01
C ASP A 108 -12.33 -4.62 9.17
N VAL A 109 -11.27 -4.19 8.49
CA VAL A 109 -9.98 -4.92 8.46
C VAL A 109 -9.03 -4.53 9.59
N GLU A 110 -9.12 -3.30 10.10
CA GLU A 110 -8.21 -2.79 11.13
C GLU A 110 -8.23 -3.64 12.41
N PRO A 111 -9.40 -4.02 12.99
CA PRO A 111 -9.45 -4.88 14.16
C PRO A 111 -8.81 -6.25 13.95
N TRP A 112 -8.97 -6.83 12.75
CA TRP A 112 -8.32 -8.09 12.41
C TRP A 112 -6.80 -7.94 12.35
N THR A 113 -6.32 -6.88 11.69
CA THR A 113 -4.87 -6.60 11.58
C THR A 113 -4.25 -6.41 12.96
N ASP A 114 -4.94 -5.73 13.88
CA ASP A 114 -4.46 -5.47 15.23
C ASP A 114 -4.26 -6.75 16.07
N ILE A 115 -5.14 -7.73 15.93
CA ILE A 115 -5.05 -9.01 16.68
C ILE A 115 -4.26 -10.11 15.94
N SER A 116 -3.94 -9.92 14.66
CA SER A 116 -3.18 -10.86 13.83
C SER A 116 -1.73 -10.43 13.65
N ASP A 117 -1.38 -9.99 12.46
CA ASP A 117 0.01 -9.71 12.07
C ASP A 117 0.70 -8.68 12.96
N LYS A 118 -0.01 -7.60 13.32
CA LYS A 118 0.56 -6.54 14.16
C LYS A 118 0.88 -7.05 15.56
N SER A 119 -0.06 -7.75 16.22
CA SER A 119 0.18 -8.35 17.52
C SER A 119 1.37 -9.30 17.53
N TYR A 120 1.52 -10.10 16.47
CA TYR A 120 2.65 -11.00 16.34
C TYR A 120 3.98 -10.24 16.12
N LEU A 121 3.96 -9.20 15.31
CA LEU A 121 5.15 -8.39 15.03
C LEU A 121 5.62 -7.59 16.24
N ASP A 122 4.68 -7.14 17.09
CA ASP A 122 4.97 -6.35 18.29
C ASP A 122 5.68 -7.15 19.41
N ILE A 123 5.54 -8.48 19.43
CA ILE A 123 6.18 -9.36 20.43
C ILE A 123 7.48 -10.04 19.93
N ARG A 124 7.91 -9.74 18.74
CA ARG A 124 9.04 -10.38 18.04
C ARG A 124 10.44 -9.70 18.19
#